data_382d9d9db5ad693149752b8b5e10ad94
#
_entry.id   382d9d9db5ad693149752b8b5e10ad94
#
_cell.length_a   1.000
_cell.length_b   1.000
_cell.length_c   1.000
_cell.angle_alpha   90.00
_cell.angle_beta   90.00
_cell.angle_gamma   90.00
#
_symmetry.space_group_name_H-M   'P 1'
#
loop_
_entity.id
_entity.type
_entity.pdbx_description
1 polymer ?
#
loop_
_entity_poly.entity_id
_entity_poly.type
_entity_poly.pdbx_seq_one_letter_code
_entity_poly.pdbx_strand_id
1 'polypeptide(L)'
;MCRTGRFSLAWRLQLHFSLVTNLVFPALLEDFEEFKNAHAGEEYVVFESATIMEKDFFNGFGDCTILVDAPFEVRLERACLRDGADRDAVIKRMNNQRLMNRISQGYKDPRVDFVILNDGSREDLENNIKVLLTENL
;
A
#
# COMPACT_ATOMS: atom_id res chain seq x y z
N MET A 1 11.38 48.33 5.95
CA MET A 1 10.01 47.80 6.05
C MET A 1 10.05 46.37 5.57
N CYS A 2 10.40 45.44 6.48
CA CYS A 2 10.54 44.00 6.12
C CYS A 2 9.18 43.32 6.13
N ARG A 3 8.75 42.80 4.97
CA ARG A 3 7.60 41.92 4.85
C ARG A 3 8.03 40.53 5.34
N THR A 4 7.63 40.16 6.53
CA THR A 4 7.71 38.80 7.03
C THR A 4 6.72 37.93 6.24
N GLY A 5 7.24 37.13 5.27
CA GLY A 5 6.46 36.15 4.54
C GLY A 5 6.00 35.05 5.50
N ARG A 6 4.68 34.92 5.66
CA ARG A 6 4.05 33.75 6.24
C ARG A 6 4.29 32.56 5.30
N PHE A 7 5.30 31.76 5.58
CA PHE A 7 5.39 30.42 4.97
C PHE A 7 4.25 29.59 5.53
N SER A 8 3.34 29.15 4.68
CA SER A 8 2.19 28.40 5.11
C SER A 8 2.59 27.04 5.71
N LEU A 9 1.86 26.60 6.72
CA LEU A 9 2.07 25.31 7.40
C LEU A 9 2.12 24.12 6.40
N ALA A 10 1.45 24.24 5.29
CA ALA A 10 1.43 23.26 4.20
C ALA A 10 2.82 23.02 3.58
N TRP A 11 3.65 24.05 3.41
CA TRP A 11 5.02 23.92 2.89
C TRP A 11 5.95 23.18 3.87
N ARG A 12 5.79 23.40 5.17
CA ARG A 12 6.56 22.71 6.21
C ARG A 12 6.22 21.22 6.28
N LEU A 13 4.95 20.87 6.14
CA LEU A 13 4.49 19.48 6.11
C LEU A 13 4.98 18.73 4.86
N GLN A 14 4.98 19.38 3.70
CA GLN A 14 5.43 18.79 2.44
C GLN A 14 6.95 18.57 2.41
N LEU A 15 7.75 19.50 2.97
CA LEU A 15 9.20 19.34 3.12
C LEU A 15 9.56 18.22 4.12
N HIS A 16 8.84 18.10 5.23
CA HIS A 16 9.06 17.04 6.21
C HIS A 16 8.70 15.65 5.63
N PHE A 17 7.60 15.57 4.90
CA PHE A 17 7.19 14.31 4.26
C PHE A 17 8.17 13.88 3.17
N SER A 18 8.67 14.79 2.36
CA SER A 18 9.68 14.51 1.33
C SER A 18 11.02 14.07 1.92
N LEU A 19 11.49 14.71 2.99
CA LEU A 19 12.73 14.33 3.68
C LEU A 19 12.64 12.94 4.31
N VAL A 20 11.55 12.65 5.02
CA VAL A 20 11.33 11.32 5.62
C VAL A 20 11.25 10.25 4.52
N THR A 21 10.53 10.51 3.44
CA THR A 21 10.39 9.60 2.32
C THR A 21 11.75 9.30 1.66
N ASN A 22 12.56 10.32 1.42
CA ASN A 22 13.87 10.17 0.78
C ASN A 22 14.93 9.50 1.65
N LEU A 23 14.75 9.48 2.97
CA LEU A 23 15.65 8.80 3.90
C LEU A 23 15.17 7.36 4.21
N VAL A 24 13.87 7.18 4.40
CA VAL A 24 13.30 5.91 4.84
C VAL A 24 13.24 4.90 3.71
N PHE A 25 12.85 5.29 2.49
CA PHE A 25 12.69 4.32 1.41
C PHE A 25 13.99 3.68 0.93
N PRO A 26 15.11 4.39 0.76
CA PRO A 26 16.38 3.75 0.44
C PRO A 26 16.82 2.76 1.51
N ALA A 27 16.72 3.13 2.79
CA ALA A 27 17.05 2.23 3.90
C ALA A 27 16.13 1.00 3.96
N LEU A 28 14.84 1.17 3.67
CA LEU A 28 13.88 0.07 3.60
C LEU A 28 14.20 -0.89 2.46
N LEU A 29 14.62 -0.39 1.29
CA LEU A 29 15.04 -1.23 0.18
C LEU A 29 16.32 -2.00 0.50
N GLU A 30 17.31 -1.35 1.11
CA GLU A 30 18.55 -1.99 1.51
C GLU A 30 18.29 -3.11 2.52
N ASP A 31 17.48 -2.87 3.55
CA ASP A 31 17.05 -3.86 4.53
C ASP A 31 16.31 -5.04 3.87
N PHE A 32 15.43 -4.75 2.91
CA PHE A 32 14.72 -5.80 2.19
C PHE A 32 15.65 -6.62 1.27
N GLU A 33 16.63 -6.00 0.62
CA GLU A 33 17.61 -6.75 -0.18
C GLU A 33 18.49 -7.64 0.71
N GLU A 34 18.89 -7.19 1.89
CA GLU A 34 19.58 -8.01 2.87
C GLU A 34 18.70 -9.19 3.33
N PHE A 35 17.43 -8.92 3.65
CA PHE A 35 16.47 -9.96 4.00
C PHE A 35 16.29 -10.99 2.88
N LYS A 36 16.10 -10.55 1.64
CA LYS A 36 15.96 -11.41 0.47
C LYS A 36 17.18 -12.29 0.27
N ASN A 37 18.39 -11.74 0.40
CA ASN A 37 19.64 -12.50 0.29
C ASN A 37 19.80 -13.55 1.40
N ALA A 38 19.39 -13.24 2.62
CA ALA A 38 19.39 -14.18 3.74
C ALA A 38 18.40 -15.34 3.55
N HIS A 39 17.37 -15.16 2.72
CA HIS A 39 16.32 -16.14 2.42
C HIS A 39 16.35 -16.61 0.97
N ALA A 40 17.50 -16.58 0.32
CA ALA A 40 17.66 -16.98 -1.09
C ALA A 40 17.33 -18.46 -1.39
N GLY A 41 17.15 -19.28 -0.37
CA GLY A 41 16.71 -20.69 -0.50
C GLY A 41 15.19 -20.88 -0.41
N GLU A 42 14.43 -19.82 -0.08
CA GLU A 42 12.98 -19.88 -0.01
C GLU A 42 12.37 -19.71 -1.40
N GLU A 43 11.22 -20.34 -1.60
CA GLU A 43 10.48 -20.28 -2.87
C GLU A 43 9.92 -18.87 -3.11
N TYR A 44 9.47 -18.21 -2.06
CA TYR A 44 8.89 -16.87 -2.11
C TYR A 44 9.46 -15.99 -0.99
N VAL A 45 9.75 -14.74 -1.35
CA VAL A 45 10.01 -13.65 -0.39
C VAL A 45 8.96 -12.57 -0.64
N VAL A 46 8.19 -12.22 0.37
CA VAL A 46 7.04 -11.32 0.24
C VAL A 46 7.32 -9.98 0.93
N PHE A 47 7.09 -8.90 0.21
CA PHE A 47 7.08 -7.53 0.74
C PHE A 47 5.64 -7.00 0.77
N GLU A 48 5.15 -6.63 1.95
CA GLU A 48 3.81 -6.06 2.11
C GLU A 48 3.90 -4.55 2.36
N SER A 49 3.12 -3.78 1.60
CA SER A 49 3.03 -2.33 1.79
C SER A 49 1.69 -1.79 1.29
N ALA A 50 1.01 -1.04 2.13
CA ALA A 50 -0.23 -0.35 1.78
C ALA A 50 -0.04 0.85 0.82
N THR A 51 1.20 1.29 0.59
CA THR A 51 1.50 2.53 -0.14
C THR A 51 2.51 2.36 -1.26
N ILE A 52 3.01 1.16 -1.51
CA ILE A 52 4.06 0.91 -2.49
C ILE A 52 3.67 1.39 -3.90
N MET A 53 2.42 1.15 -4.29
CA MET A 53 1.88 1.52 -5.59
C MET A 53 1.64 3.03 -5.77
N GLU A 54 1.63 3.80 -4.69
CA GLU A 54 1.49 5.26 -4.70
C GLU A 54 2.82 5.98 -4.95
N LYS A 55 3.92 5.24 -5.05
CA LYS A 55 5.27 5.77 -5.16
C LYS A 55 6.00 5.19 -6.36
N ASP A 56 6.42 6.06 -7.27
CA ASP A 56 7.19 5.68 -8.46
C ASP A 56 8.54 5.03 -8.13
N PHE A 57 9.04 5.28 -6.94
CA PHE A 57 10.30 4.72 -6.43
C PHE A 57 10.32 3.19 -6.39
N PHE A 58 9.17 2.56 -6.24
CA PHE A 58 9.02 1.11 -6.19
C PHE A 58 8.60 0.47 -7.52
N ASN A 59 8.62 1.22 -8.62
CA ASN A 59 8.31 0.65 -9.93
C ASN A 59 9.34 -0.42 -10.30
N GLY A 60 8.84 -1.65 -10.56
CA GLY A 60 9.69 -2.81 -10.87
C GLY A 60 10.42 -3.40 -9.66
N PHE A 61 9.94 -3.16 -8.46
CA PHE A 61 10.55 -3.62 -7.21
C PHE A 61 10.45 -5.13 -6.98
N GLY A 62 9.42 -5.78 -7.45
CA GLY A 62 9.19 -7.23 -7.32
C GLY A 62 8.95 -7.90 -8.66
N ASP A 63 9.12 -9.22 -8.69
CA ASP A 63 8.86 -10.03 -9.88
C ASP A 63 7.36 -10.19 -10.14
N CYS A 64 6.56 -10.08 -9.08
CA CYS A 64 5.10 -10.21 -9.12
C CYS A 64 4.44 -9.27 -8.11
N THR A 65 3.40 -8.58 -8.54
CA THR A 65 2.61 -7.68 -7.69
C THR A 65 1.20 -8.22 -7.51
N ILE A 66 0.86 -8.54 -6.27
CA ILE A 66 -0.48 -9.01 -5.89
C ILE A 66 -1.20 -7.88 -5.15
N LEU A 67 -2.34 -7.46 -5.66
CA LEU A 67 -3.24 -6.54 -5.00
C LEU A 67 -4.27 -7.30 -4.18
N VAL A 68 -4.32 -7.04 -2.87
CA VAL A 68 -5.44 -7.52 -2.03
C VAL A 68 -6.47 -6.41 -1.94
N ASP A 69 -7.64 -6.62 -2.53
CA ASP A 69 -8.73 -5.66 -2.56
C ASP A 69 -9.94 -6.14 -1.76
N ALA A 70 -10.77 -5.21 -1.33
CA ALA A 70 -12.06 -5.48 -0.72
C ALA A 70 -13.03 -4.32 -1.01
N PRO A 71 -14.36 -4.57 -1.06
CA PRO A 71 -15.35 -3.53 -1.24
C PRO A 71 -15.18 -2.39 -0.24
N PHE A 72 -15.50 -1.16 -0.67
CA PHE A 72 -15.30 0.05 0.13
C PHE A 72 -15.92 -0.06 1.53
N GLU A 73 -17.17 -0.53 1.62
CA GLU A 73 -17.86 -0.67 2.91
C GLU A 73 -17.20 -1.68 3.83
N VAL A 74 -16.71 -2.80 3.30
CA VAL A 74 -15.98 -3.83 4.05
C VAL A 74 -14.67 -3.25 4.61
N ARG A 75 -13.91 -2.51 3.79
CA ARG A 75 -12.69 -1.83 4.23
C ARG A 75 -12.97 -0.78 5.30
N LEU A 76 -14.02 0.00 5.11
CA LEU A 76 -14.43 1.04 6.03
C LEU A 76 -14.84 0.46 7.40
N GLU A 77 -15.68 -0.56 7.40
CA GLU A 77 -16.13 -1.23 8.62
C GLU A 77 -14.94 -1.84 9.38
N ARG A 78 -14.08 -2.60 8.69
CA ARG A 78 -12.88 -3.21 9.28
C ARG A 78 -11.94 -2.16 9.86
N ALA A 79 -11.75 -1.02 9.18
CA ALA A 79 -10.89 0.06 9.65
C ALA A 79 -11.48 0.77 10.88
N CYS A 80 -12.79 1.02 10.91
CA CYS A 80 -13.45 1.59 12.08
C CYS A 80 -13.32 0.68 13.31
N LEU A 81 -13.56 -0.62 13.15
CA LEU A 81 -13.43 -1.60 14.22
C LEU A 81 -11.99 -1.72 14.73
N ARG A 82 -11.02 -1.80 13.84
CA ARG A 82 -9.60 -1.94 14.20
C ARG A 82 -9.06 -0.74 14.94
N ASP A 83 -9.36 0.47 14.45
CA ASP A 83 -8.75 1.71 14.92
C ASP A 83 -9.58 2.36 16.05
N GLY A 84 -10.80 1.89 16.31
CA GLY A 84 -11.76 2.56 17.21
C GLY A 84 -12.07 3.99 16.75
N ALA A 85 -11.95 4.26 15.44
CA ALA A 85 -12.02 5.59 14.88
C ALA A 85 -13.42 5.92 14.38
N ASP A 86 -13.71 7.23 14.39
CA ASP A 86 -14.94 7.76 13.79
C ASP A 86 -15.00 7.47 12.28
N ARG A 87 -16.21 7.13 11.80
CA ARG A 87 -16.47 6.75 10.41
C ARG A 87 -16.05 7.83 9.41
N ASP A 88 -16.33 9.09 9.71
CA ASP A 88 -15.99 10.20 8.82
C ASP A 88 -14.49 10.42 8.71
N ALA A 89 -13.76 10.23 9.82
CA ALA A 89 -12.30 10.30 9.82
C ALA A 89 -11.68 9.18 8.96
N VAL A 90 -12.23 7.97 9.04
CA VAL A 90 -11.80 6.84 8.21
C VAL A 90 -12.10 7.09 6.74
N ILE A 91 -13.30 7.54 6.39
CA ILE A 91 -13.71 7.89 5.01
C ILE A 91 -12.76 8.95 4.43
N LYS A 92 -12.45 10.01 5.19
CA LYS A 92 -11.52 11.05 4.76
C LYS A 92 -10.13 10.48 4.43
N ARG A 93 -9.63 9.54 5.25
CA ARG A 93 -8.36 8.85 5.01
C ARG A 93 -8.42 7.97 3.75
N MET A 94 -9.50 7.20 3.57
CA MET A 94 -9.70 6.33 2.42
C MET A 94 -9.81 7.13 1.11
N ASN A 95 -10.47 8.28 1.13
CA ASN A 95 -10.60 9.17 -0.04
C ASN A 95 -9.25 9.74 -0.52
N ASN A 96 -8.23 9.75 0.34
CA ASN A 96 -6.88 10.15 -0.04
C ASN A 96 -6.08 9.04 -0.75
N GLN A 97 -6.58 7.80 -0.77
CA GLN A 97 -5.96 6.66 -1.46
C GLN A 97 -6.36 6.69 -2.95
N ARG A 98 -5.69 7.51 -3.74
CA ARG A 98 -6.07 7.81 -5.14
C ARG A 98 -6.09 6.57 -6.03
N LEU A 99 -5.05 5.73 -5.92
CA LEU A 99 -4.94 4.53 -6.74
C LEU A 99 -6.03 3.53 -6.39
N MET A 100 -6.22 3.23 -5.10
CA MET A 100 -7.26 2.29 -4.64
C MET A 100 -8.66 2.74 -5.05
N ASN A 101 -8.95 4.05 -4.98
CA ASN A 101 -10.22 4.59 -5.44
C ASN A 101 -10.44 4.40 -6.94
N ARG A 102 -9.39 4.53 -7.76
CA ARG A 102 -9.45 4.26 -9.21
C ARG A 102 -9.67 2.77 -9.50
N ILE A 103 -8.94 1.90 -8.80
CA ILE A 103 -9.09 0.45 -8.94
C ILE A 103 -10.49 0.00 -8.55
N SER A 104 -11.04 0.50 -7.46
CA SER A 104 -12.43 0.23 -7.04
C SER A 104 -13.48 0.73 -8.05
N GLN A 105 -13.10 1.63 -8.95
CA GLN A 105 -13.93 2.10 -10.07
C GLN A 105 -13.66 1.33 -11.38
N GLY A 106 -12.92 0.24 -11.32
CA GLY A 106 -12.63 -0.63 -12.46
C GLY A 106 -11.36 -0.28 -13.25
N TYR A 107 -10.52 0.65 -12.75
CA TYR A 107 -9.22 0.88 -13.36
C TYR A 107 -8.30 -0.32 -13.12
N LYS A 108 -7.71 -0.83 -14.18
CA LYS A 108 -6.69 -1.87 -14.12
C LYS A 108 -5.30 -1.20 -14.17
N ASP A 109 -4.56 -1.29 -13.07
CA ASP A 109 -3.18 -0.81 -13.06
C ASP A 109 -2.27 -1.86 -13.72
N PRO A 110 -1.49 -1.48 -14.75
CA PRO A 110 -0.63 -2.44 -15.48
C PRO A 110 0.51 -3.00 -14.64
N ARG A 111 0.75 -2.49 -13.44
CA ARG A 111 1.76 -2.99 -12.50
C ARG A 111 1.21 -4.09 -11.59
N VAL A 112 -0.09 -4.36 -11.63
CA VAL A 112 -0.74 -5.40 -10.83
C VAL A 112 -0.90 -6.65 -11.69
N ASP A 113 -0.22 -7.72 -11.29
CA ASP A 113 -0.30 -9.01 -11.99
C ASP A 113 -1.54 -9.78 -11.56
N PHE A 114 -1.83 -9.79 -10.26
CA PHE A 114 -2.98 -10.52 -9.70
C PHE A 114 -3.76 -9.67 -8.70
N VAL A 115 -5.06 -9.95 -8.62
CA VAL A 115 -5.96 -9.35 -7.63
C VAL A 115 -6.60 -10.45 -6.80
N ILE A 116 -6.45 -10.38 -5.48
CA ILE A 116 -7.14 -11.24 -4.52
C ILE A 116 -8.25 -10.44 -3.85
N LEU A 117 -9.48 -10.93 -3.94
CA LEU A 117 -10.60 -10.34 -3.25
C LEU A 117 -10.67 -10.85 -1.80
N ASN A 118 -10.68 -9.92 -0.84
CA ASN A 118 -10.76 -10.18 0.60
C ASN A 118 -12.07 -9.59 1.16
N ASP A 119 -13.20 -10.11 0.70
CA ASP A 119 -14.55 -9.67 1.10
C ASP A 119 -15.30 -10.72 1.95
N GLY A 120 -14.76 -11.94 2.03
CA GLY A 120 -15.31 -13.06 2.77
C GLY A 120 -14.63 -13.32 4.13
N SER A 121 -14.63 -14.58 4.51
CA SER A 121 -13.97 -15.07 5.71
C SER A 121 -12.45 -15.16 5.52
N ARG A 122 -11.75 -15.42 6.63
CA ARG A 122 -10.30 -15.70 6.59
C ARG A 122 -10.00 -16.98 5.79
N GLU A 123 -10.84 -17.99 5.90
CA GLU A 123 -10.71 -19.25 5.17
C GLU A 123 -10.84 -19.04 3.66
N ASP A 124 -11.78 -18.18 3.22
CA ASP A 124 -11.92 -17.82 1.82
C ASP A 124 -10.67 -17.14 1.29
N LEU A 125 -10.10 -16.20 2.04
CA LEU A 125 -8.85 -15.53 1.68
C LEU A 125 -7.69 -16.52 1.58
N GLU A 126 -7.53 -17.42 2.55
CA GLU A 126 -6.50 -18.45 2.55
C GLU A 126 -6.63 -19.39 1.33
N ASN A 127 -7.85 -19.76 0.95
CA ASN A 127 -8.11 -20.57 -0.23
C ASN A 127 -7.77 -19.82 -1.53
N ASN A 128 -8.14 -18.54 -1.63
CA ASN A 128 -7.80 -17.70 -2.78
C ASN A 128 -6.28 -17.57 -2.95
N ILE A 129 -5.53 -17.42 -1.84
CA ILE A 129 -4.07 -17.39 -1.88
C ILE A 129 -3.49 -18.73 -2.33
N LYS A 130 -3.99 -19.84 -1.81
CA LYS A 130 -3.54 -21.19 -2.22
C LYS A 130 -3.73 -21.43 -3.71
N VAL A 131 -4.91 -21.10 -4.24
CA VAL A 131 -5.20 -21.21 -5.68
C VAL A 131 -4.23 -20.37 -6.49
N LEU A 132 -3.98 -19.13 -6.09
CA LEU A 132 -3.03 -18.26 -6.76
C LEU A 132 -1.63 -18.87 -6.84
N LEU A 133 -1.11 -19.35 -5.70
CA LEU A 133 0.25 -19.90 -5.61
C LEU A 133 0.38 -21.23 -6.40
N THR A 134 -0.67 -22.04 -6.46
CA THR A 134 -0.59 -23.35 -7.14
C THR A 134 -0.81 -23.28 -8.65
N GLU A 135 -1.55 -22.28 -9.15
CA GLU A 135 -1.95 -22.20 -10.54
C GLU A 135 -1.20 -21.13 -11.35
N ASN A 136 -0.60 -20.16 -10.69
CA ASN A 136 -0.09 -18.96 -11.37
C ASN A 136 1.34 -18.55 -10.98
N LEU A 137 1.88 -19.06 -9.90
CA LEU A 137 3.25 -18.82 -9.44
C LEU A 137 4.02 -20.12 -9.29
#